data_13ff96586fccc41db5d01d9872fe7152
#
_entry.id   13ff96586fccc41db5d01d9872fe7152
#
_cell.length_a   1.000
_cell.length_b   1.000
_cell.length_c   1.000
_cell.angle_alpha   90.00
_cell.angle_beta   90.00
_cell.angle_gamma   90.00
#
_symmetry.space_group_name_H-M   'P 1'
#
loop_
_entity.id
_entity.type
_entity.pdbx_description
1 polymer ?
#
loop_
_entity_poly.entity_id
_entity_poly.type
_entity_poly.pdbx_seq_one_letter_code
_entity_poly.pdbx_strand_id
1 'polypeptide(L)'
;MSSHTAPSVVSDETLLARIPTNMFVTCFYAVLDPKNGRLRYANAGYDLPYLHRNGDAEELRARGMPLGLMPGMRYEEKETILEAGEVALFYSDGLVEAHDPKGEMFGFPRLRALIAEHGEERSFGDFLLEELYSFTGEDWEQEDDITLLALQRSAARS
;
A
#
# COMPACT_ATOMS: atom_id res chain seq x y z
N MET A 1 -9.99 -13.94 -25.91
CA MET A 1 -9.96 -12.66 -25.15
C MET A 1 -11.00 -12.75 -24.06
N SER A 2 -10.59 -13.10 -22.88
CA SER A 2 -11.48 -13.04 -21.72
C SER A 2 -11.42 -11.61 -21.16
N SER A 3 -12.50 -10.87 -21.35
CA SER A 3 -12.73 -9.62 -20.64
C SER A 3 -12.91 -9.94 -19.15
N HIS A 4 -11.85 -9.81 -18.38
CA HIS A 4 -11.98 -9.83 -16.93
C HIS A 4 -12.61 -8.51 -16.53
N THR A 5 -13.92 -8.53 -16.36
CA THR A 5 -14.65 -7.44 -15.70
C THR A 5 -14.07 -7.29 -14.30
N ALA A 6 -13.59 -6.13 -13.95
CA ALA A 6 -12.94 -5.87 -12.69
C ALA A 6 -13.83 -6.32 -11.51
N PRO A 7 -13.30 -7.07 -10.53
CA PRO A 7 -14.08 -7.55 -9.39
C PRO A 7 -14.56 -6.43 -8.45
N SER A 8 -14.18 -5.19 -8.71
CA SER A 8 -14.45 -4.03 -7.86
C SER A 8 -15.94 -3.66 -7.70
N VAL A 9 -16.76 -3.88 -8.72
CA VAL A 9 -18.19 -3.49 -8.68
C VAL A 9 -19.00 -4.46 -7.83
N VAL A 10 -18.70 -5.74 -7.90
CA VAL A 10 -19.43 -6.78 -7.15
C VAL A 10 -19.16 -6.67 -5.65
N SER A 11 -17.97 -6.21 -5.26
CA SER A 11 -17.57 -6.11 -3.85
C SER A 11 -18.32 -5.02 -3.09
N ASP A 12 -18.54 -3.87 -3.72
CA ASP A 12 -19.17 -2.72 -3.07
C ASP A 12 -20.66 -2.98 -2.78
N GLU A 13 -21.42 -3.48 -3.74
CA GLU A 13 -22.84 -3.81 -3.56
C GLU A 13 -23.05 -4.91 -2.50
N THR A 14 -22.15 -5.90 -2.47
CA THR A 14 -22.22 -6.99 -1.49
C THR A 14 -21.92 -6.49 -0.08
N LEU A 15 -21.01 -5.57 0.08
CA LEU A 15 -20.66 -4.97 1.36
C LEU A 15 -21.75 -4.02 1.85
N LEU A 16 -22.29 -3.16 0.99
CA LEU A 16 -23.37 -2.24 1.33
C LEU A 16 -24.59 -2.95 1.94
N ALA A 17 -24.87 -4.18 1.49
CA ALA A 17 -25.99 -4.98 1.99
C ALA A 17 -25.72 -5.62 3.38
N ARG A 18 -24.48 -5.65 3.84
CA ARG A 18 -24.05 -6.43 5.01
C ARG A 18 -23.43 -5.63 6.14
N ILE A 19 -22.92 -4.42 5.86
CA ILE A 19 -22.33 -3.57 6.89
C ILE A 19 -23.32 -2.53 7.41
N PRO A 20 -23.23 -2.15 8.70
CA PRO A 20 -24.02 -1.06 9.26
C PRO A 20 -23.84 0.24 8.48
N THR A 21 -24.87 1.08 8.42
CA THR A 21 -24.88 2.32 7.64
C THR A 21 -23.84 3.37 8.04
N ASN A 22 -23.21 3.19 9.19
CA ASN A 22 -22.14 4.06 9.71
C ASN A 22 -20.73 3.44 9.60
N MET A 23 -20.60 2.32 8.89
CA MET A 23 -19.32 1.65 8.69
C MET A 23 -18.92 1.65 7.23
N PHE A 24 -17.63 1.69 6.98
CA PHE A 24 -17.02 1.57 5.64
C PHE A 24 -15.71 0.79 5.74
N VAL A 25 -15.25 0.31 4.60
CA VAL A 25 -13.99 -0.45 4.50
C VAL A 25 -13.07 0.25 3.51
N THR A 26 -11.84 0.51 3.92
CA THR A 26 -10.78 0.93 3.01
C THR A 26 -10.05 -0.29 2.47
N CYS A 27 -9.73 -0.28 1.19
CA CYS A 27 -9.08 -1.40 0.54
C CYS A 27 -8.18 -0.92 -0.60
N PHE A 28 -7.01 -1.52 -0.73
CA PHE A 28 -6.20 -1.45 -1.93
C PHE A 28 -6.12 -2.85 -2.54
N TYR A 29 -6.53 -2.98 -3.79
CA TYR A 29 -6.53 -4.24 -4.51
C TYR A 29 -5.50 -4.23 -5.62
N ALA A 30 -4.69 -5.26 -5.71
CA ALA A 30 -3.68 -5.38 -6.75
C ALA A 30 -3.55 -6.81 -7.26
N VAL A 31 -3.30 -6.94 -8.55
CA VAL A 31 -3.02 -8.22 -9.22
C VAL A 31 -1.71 -8.12 -9.96
N LEU A 32 -0.76 -8.97 -9.59
CA LEU A 32 0.53 -9.08 -10.25
C LEU A 32 0.56 -10.28 -11.21
N ASP A 33 0.97 -10.04 -12.45
CA ASP A 33 1.41 -11.10 -13.35
C ASP A 33 2.93 -11.29 -13.16
N PRO A 34 3.35 -12.40 -12.53
CA PRO A 34 4.77 -12.61 -12.24
C PRO A 34 5.63 -12.86 -13.47
N LYS A 35 5.03 -13.20 -14.61
CA LYS A 35 5.76 -13.47 -15.86
C LYS A 35 6.34 -12.19 -16.47
N ASN A 36 5.56 -11.12 -16.45
CA ASN A 36 5.92 -9.86 -17.08
C ASN A 36 6.05 -8.68 -16.12
N GLY A 37 5.68 -8.87 -14.83
CA GLY A 37 5.69 -7.81 -13.82
C GLY A 37 4.53 -6.83 -13.93
N ARG A 38 3.52 -7.13 -14.73
CA ARG A 38 2.33 -6.30 -14.87
C ARG A 38 1.54 -6.26 -13.58
N LEU A 39 1.43 -5.10 -12.98
CA LEU A 39 0.68 -4.83 -11.76
C LEU A 39 -0.54 -3.99 -12.10
N ARG A 40 -1.74 -4.59 -11.96
CA ARG A 40 -3.02 -3.87 -12.06
C ARG A 40 -3.54 -3.61 -10.66
N TYR A 41 -4.06 -2.43 -10.42
CA TYR A 41 -4.51 -2.04 -9.08
C TYR A 41 -5.71 -1.09 -9.12
N ALA A 42 -6.47 -1.12 -8.01
CA ALA A 42 -7.56 -0.20 -7.71
C ALA A 42 -7.51 0.16 -6.23
N ASN A 43 -7.91 1.38 -5.92
CA ASN A 43 -7.90 1.91 -4.55
C ASN A 43 -9.32 2.29 -4.12
N ALA A 44 -9.70 1.83 -2.95
CA ALA A 44 -10.95 2.16 -2.29
C ALA A 44 -10.67 2.91 -0.97
N GLY A 45 -10.11 4.11 -1.07
CA GLY A 45 -9.86 5.00 0.06
C GLY A 45 -8.71 4.58 0.98
N TYR A 46 -7.84 3.65 0.54
CA TYR A 46 -6.66 3.22 1.29
C TYR A 46 -5.48 4.16 1.03
N ASP A 47 -4.49 4.16 1.92
CA ASP A 47 -3.24 4.90 1.72
C ASP A 47 -2.54 4.45 0.44
N LEU A 48 -1.97 5.42 -0.29
CA LEU A 48 -1.33 5.14 -1.57
C LEU A 48 -0.04 4.35 -1.35
N PRO A 49 0.08 3.16 -1.95
CA PRO A 49 1.34 2.42 -1.94
C PRO A 49 2.43 3.18 -2.67
N TYR A 50 3.67 2.88 -2.32
CA TYR A 50 4.85 3.43 -2.99
C TYR A 50 5.55 2.38 -3.83
N LEU A 51 6.06 2.81 -4.97
CA LEU A 51 6.94 2.04 -5.84
C LEU A 51 8.34 2.66 -5.77
N HIS A 52 9.35 1.88 -5.35
CA HIS A 52 10.74 2.30 -5.48
C HIS A 52 11.18 2.13 -6.93
N ARG A 53 11.50 3.24 -7.57
CA ARG A 53 11.93 3.29 -8.98
C ARG A 53 12.96 4.38 -9.18
N ASN A 54 14.11 4.05 -9.79
CA ASN A 54 15.17 5.00 -10.13
C ASN A 54 15.65 5.86 -8.93
N GLY A 55 15.71 5.27 -7.73
CA GLY A 55 16.13 6.00 -6.53
C GLY A 55 15.08 6.97 -5.99
N ASP A 56 13.82 6.83 -6.39
CA ASP A 56 12.71 7.65 -5.92
C ASP A 56 11.55 6.79 -5.40
N ALA A 57 10.65 7.39 -4.64
CA ALA A 57 9.40 6.80 -4.17
C ALA A 57 8.23 7.37 -4.97
N GLU A 58 7.72 6.57 -5.90
CA GLU A 58 6.58 6.92 -6.75
C GLU A 58 5.28 6.39 -6.16
N GLU A 59 4.26 7.24 -6.03
CA GLU A 59 2.95 6.81 -5.53
C GLU A 59 2.16 6.04 -6.59
N LEU A 60 1.58 4.91 -6.20
CA LEU A 60 0.61 4.18 -7.03
C LEU A 60 -0.77 4.81 -6.87
N ARG A 61 -1.09 5.78 -7.70
CA ARG A 61 -2.32 6.56 -7.62
C ARG A 61 -3.46 5.92 -8.40
N ALA A 62 -4.56 5.65 -7.71
CA ALA A 62 -5.85 5.33 -8.30
C ALA A 62 -6.95 5.98 -7.46
N ARG A 63 -8.01 6.46 -8.11
CA ARG A 63 -9.12 7.11 -7.43
C ARG A 63 -10.15 6.10 -6.97
N GLY A 64 -10.68 6.32 -5.78
CA GLY A 64 -11.78 5.56 -5.23
C GLY A 64 -12.07 5.97 -3.80
N MET A 65 -13.34 5.94 -3.42
CA MET A 65 -13.79 6.16 -2.06
C MET A 65 -13.85 4.82 -1.30
N PRO A 66 -13.86 4.83 0.04
CA PRO A 66 -14.03 3.62 0.82
C PRO A 66 -15.25 2.80 0.38
N LEU A 67 -15.12 1.48 0.47
CA LEU A 67 -16.22 0.54 0.19
C LEU A 67 -17.32 0.69 1.24
N GLY A 68 -18.57 0.69 0.79
CA GLY A 68 -19.72 0.79 1.68
C GLY A 68 -20.09 2.21 2.10
N LEU A 69 -19.37 3.24 1.65
CA LEU A 69 -19.65 4.62 2.00
C LEU A 69 -20.85 5.18 1.22
N MET A 70 -20.91 4.90 -0.07
CA MET A 70 -22.00 5.33 -0.96
C MET A 70 -22.31 4.25 -2.00
N PRO A 71 -23.58 4.06 -2.38
CA PRO A 71 -23.93 3.13 -3.45
C PRO A 71 -23.49 3.66 -4.83
N GLY A 72 -23.22 2.75 -5.76
CA GLY A 72 -22.93 3.06 -7.16
C GLY A 72 -21.56 3.69 -7.42
N MET A 73 -20.61 3.59 -6.47
CA MET A 73 -19.25 4.08 -6.63
C MET A 73 -18.50 3.28 -7.70
N ARG A 74 -17.79 3.99 -8.55
CA ARG A 74 -16.89 3.41 -9.55
C ARG A 74 -15.44 3.56 -9.09
N TYR A 75 -14.65 2.50 -9.33
CA TYR A 75 -13.24 2.45 -8.99
C TYR A 75 -12.40 2.51 -10.26
N GLU A 76 -11.39 3.38 -10.23
CA GLU A 76 -10.42 3.49 -11.31
C GLU A 76 -9.44 2.33 -11.24
N GLU A 77 -9.33 1.54 -12.30
CA GLU A 77 -8.26 0.54 -12.44
C GLU A 77 -7.08 1.17 -13.16
N LYS A 78 -5.91 1.03 -12.59
CA LYS A 78 -4.63 1.47 -13.14
C LYS A 78 -3.68 0.32 -13.32
N GLU A 79 -2.63 0.55 -14.08
CA GLU A 79 -1.62 -0.44 -14.41
C GLU A 79 -0.24 0.18 -14.44
N THR A 80 0.72 -0.58 -13.94
CA THR A 80 2.15 -0.29 -14.08
C THR A 80 2.91 -1.60 -14.27
N ILE A 81 4.15 -1.51 -14.69
CA ILE A 81 5.08 -2.66 -14.73
C ILE A 81 6.02 -2.54 -13.54
N LEU A 82 6.07 -3.59 -12.73
CA LEU A 82 7.08 -3.76 -11.71
C LEU A 82 8.31 -4.39 -12.37
N GLU A 83 9.34 -3.59 -12.58
CA GLU A 83 10.58 -4.03 -13.22
C GLU A 83 11.44 -4.86 -12.26
N ALA A 84 12.37 -5.62 -12.80
CA ALA A 84 13.30 -6.40 -11.98
C ALA A 84 14.09 -5.50 -11.02
N GLY A 85 14.11 -5.84 -9.75
CA GLY A 85 14.76 -5.08 -8.68
C GLY A 85 13.88 -4.01 -8.04
N GLU A 86 12.77 -3.61 -8.66
CA GLU A 86 11.83 -2.65 -8.08
C GLU A 86 11.04 -3.26 -6.93
N VAL A 87 10.64 -2.41 -5.99
CA VAL A 87 9.86 -2.77 -4.80
C VAL A 87 8.58 -1.96 -4.74
N ALA A 88 7.45 -2.62 -4.58
CA ALA A 88 6.18 -2.00 -4.22
C ALA A 88 5.94 -2.18 -2.72
N LEU A 89 5.69 -1.08 -2.01
CA LEU A 89 5.41 -1.07 -0.58
C LEU A 89 3.95 -0.75 -0.32
N PHE A 90 3.26 -1.68 0.34
CA PHE A 90 1.89 -1.53 0.84
C PHE A 90 1.96 -1.44 2.36
N TYR A 91 1.22 -0.52 2.96
CA TYR A 91 1.27 -0.26 4.40
C TYR A 91 -0.07 0.24 4.92
N SER A 92 -0.32 0.05 6.22
CA SER A 92 -1.46 0.64 6.92
C SER A 92 -1.09 1.99 7.55
N ASP A 93 -2.10 2.79 7.88
CA ASP A 93 -1.97 4.13 8.49
C ASP A 93 -1.10 4.12 9.75
N GLY A 94 -1.17 3.05 10.54
CA GLY A 94 -0.41 2.90 11.77
C GLY A 94 1.09 3.10 11.61
N LEU A 95 1.64 2.84 10.42
CA LEU A 95 3.05 3.07 10.12
C LEU A 95 3.41 4.56 10.15
N VAL A 96 2.65 5.37 9.41
CA VAL A 96 2.93 6.82 9.26
C VAL A 96 2.42 7.65 10.43
N GLU A 97 1.43 7.15 11.15
CA GLU A 97 0.83 7.80 12.32
C GLU A 97 1.56 7.48 13.64
N ALA A 98 2.53 6.55 13.64
CA ALA A 98 3.34 6.24 14.81
C ALA A 98 4.12 7.48 15.29
N HIS A 99 4.18 7.66 16.60
CA HIS A 99 4.79 8.83 17.22
C HIS A 99 6.11 8.51 17.92
N ASP A 100 7.02 9.44 17.90
CA ASP A 100 8.22 9.40 18.73
C ASP A 100 7.92 9.81 20.20
N PRO A 101 8.88 9.72 21.14
CA PRO A 101 8.68 10.14 22.53
C PRO A 101 8.33 11.63 22.71
N LYS A 102 8.55 12.46 21.69
CA LYS A 102 8.19 13.87 21.68
C LYS A 102 6.82 14.15 21.10
N GLY A 103 6.13 13.12 20.57
CA GLY A 103 4.82 13.22 19.95
C GLY A 103 4.86 13.61 18.46
N GLU A 104 6.03 13.53 17.81
CA GLU A 104 6.12 13.75 16.37
C GLU A 104 5.78 12.46 15.61
N MET A 105 4.96 12.58 14.55
CA MET A 105 4.59 11.45 13.70
C MET A 105 5.77 11.01 12.83
N PHE A 106 5.83 9.71 12.56
CA PHE A 106 6.77 9.15 11.58
C PHE A 106 6.63 9.84 10.23
N GLY A 107 5.42 9.87 9.69
CA GLY A 107 4.99 10.70 8.56
C GLY A 107 5.41 10.20 7.18
N PHE A 108 4.71 10.69 6.17
CA PHE A 108 4.97 10.37 4.77
C PHE A 108 6.34 10.85 4.26
N PRO A 109 6.83 12.06 4.60
CA PRO A 109 8.13 12.51 4.11
C PRO A 109 9.28 11.59 4.52
N ARG A 110 9.27 11.08 5.74
CA ARG A 110 10.27 10.14 6.25
C ARG A 110 10.16 8.80 5.55
N LEU A 111 8.95 8.28 5.39
CA LEU A 111 8.69 7.03 4.67
C LEU A 111 9.19 7.11 3.23
N ARG A 112 8.88 8.18 2.52
CA ARG A 112 9.35 8.40 1.13
C ARG A 112 10.87 8.46 1.03
N ALA A 113 11.52 9.16 1.95
CA ALA A 113 12.98 9.25 1.99
C ALA A 113 13.63 7.87 2.18
N LEU A 114 13.12 7.07 3.11
CA LEU A 114 13.62 5.71 3.37
C LEU A 114 13.42 4.80 2.16
N ILE A 115 12.28 4.88 1.49
CA ILE A 115 12.02 4.12 0.26
C ILE A 115 13.00 4.53 -0.84
N ALA A 116 13.18 5.82 -1.07
CA ALA A 116 14.08 6.34 -2.10
C ALA A 116 15.54 5.90 -1.87
N GLU A 117 16.00 5.94 -0.63
CA GLU A 117 17.40 5.65 -0.27
C GLU A 117 17.69 4.15 -0.13
N HIS A 118 16.74 3.35 0.38
CA HIS A 118 16.94 1.96 0.80
C HIS A 118 16.04 0.94 0.12
N GLY A 119 15.14 1.36 -0.78
CA GLY A 119 14.17 0.47 -1.40
C GLY A 119 14.77 -0.69 -2.21
N GLU A 120 16.03 -0.59 -2.64
CA GLU A 120 16.74 -1.66 -3.35
C GLU A 120 17.29 -2.75 -2.41
N GLU A 121 17.35 -2.49 -1.11
CA GLU A 121 17.92 -3.41 -0.15
C GLU A 121 17.08 -4.68 -0.02
N ARG A 122 17.77 -5.81 0.14
CA ARG A 122 17.09 -7.06 0.50
C ARG A 122 16.45 -6.88 1.88
N SER A 123 15.27 -7.42 2.04
CA SER A 123 14.52 -7.30 3.31
C SER A 123 14.21 -5.85 3.70
N PHE A 124 13.88 -5.01 2.70
CA PHE A 124 13.49 -3.62 2.94
C PHE A 124 12.38 -3.49 3.99
N GLY A 125 11.44 -4.43 4.03
CA GLY A 125 10.38 -4.46 5.04
C GLY A 125 10.91 -4.57 6.46
N ASP A 126 11.89 -5.45 6.70
CA ASP A 126 12.53 -5.61 8.01
C ASP A 126 13.32 -4.35 8.39
N PHE A 127 14.07 -3.80 7.44
CA PHE A 127 14.79 -2.54 7.62
C PHE A 127 13.84 -1.41 8.04
N LEU A 128 12.70 -1.26 7.36
CA LEU A 128 11.72 -0.23 7.66
C LEU A 128 11.10 -0.40 9.06
N LEU A 129 10.87 -1.63 9.50
CA LEU A 129 10.41 -1.91 10.87
C LEU A 129 11.47 -1.54 11.90
N GLU A 130 12.72 -1.82 11.66
CA GLU A 130 13.83 -1.43 12.53
C GLU A 130 13.93 0.10 12.66
N GLU A 131 13.80 0.82 11.55
CA GLU A 131 13.76 2.29 11.52
C GLU A 131 12.55 2.83 12.31
N LEU A 132 11.40 2.20 12.17
CA LEU A 132 10.20 2.57 12.93
C LEU A 132 10.42 2.39 14.44
N TYR A 133 10.93 1.25 14.88
CA TYR A 133 11.20 0.98 16.29
C TYR A 133 12.27 1.92 16.87
N SER A 134 13.29 2.25 16.10
CA SER A 134 14.29 3.23 16.50
C SER A 134 13.69 4.62 16.66
N PHE A 135 12.73 4.98 15.82
CA PHE A 135 12.03 6.27 15.88
C PHE A 135 11.07 6.36 17.07
N THR A 136 10.28 5.33 17.31
CA THR A 136 9.27 5.33 18.38
C THR A 136 9.88 5.12 19.78
N GLY A 137 11.01 4.43 19.88
CA GLY A 137 11.68 4.14 21.14
C GLY A 137 11.17 2.87 21.84
N GLU A 138 11.87 2.45 22.91
CA GLU A 138 11.60 1.20 23.63
C GLU A 138 10.28 1.20 24.40
N ASP A 139 9.83 2.37 24.86
CA ASP A 139 8.60 2.54 25.66
C ASP A 139 7.37 2.83 24.81
N TRP A 140 7.46 2.60 23.49
CA TRP A 140 6.35 2.89 22.60
C TRP A 140 5.18 1.91 22.78
N GLU A 141 4.03 2.45 23.14
CA GLU A 141 2.77 1.73 23.07
C GLU A 141 2.17 1.91 21.66
N GLN A 142 2.03 0.81 20.94
CA GLN A 142 1.43 0.81 19.62
C GLN A 142 -0.05 1.22 19.72
N GLU A 143 -0.39 2.35 19.13
CA GLU A 143 -1.75 2.91 19.17
C GLU A 143 -2.68 2.25 18.15
N ASP A 144 -2.13 1.77 17.03
CA ASP A 144 -2.88 1.13 15.94
C ASP A 144 -2.08 -0.03 15.34
N ASP A 145 -2.79 -0.94 14.67
CA ASP A 145 -2.18 -2.07 13.98
C ASP A 145 -1.32 -1.60 12.81
N ILE A 146 -0.12 -2.18 12.72
CA ILE A 146 0.82 -1.90 11.63
C ILE A 146 0.90 -3.12 10.72
N THR A 147 0.47 -2.92 9.48
CA THR A 147 0.62 -3.89 8.42
C THR A 147 1.60 -3.35 7.37
N LEU A 148 2.53 -4.18 6.98
CA LEU A 148 3.56 -3.84 6.01
C LEU A 148 3.78 -5.02 5.06
N LEU A 149 3.71 -4.76 3.76
CA LEU A 149 4.03 -5.73 2.71
C LEU A 149 4.95 -5.10 1.68
N ALA A 150 6.15 -5.63 1.56
CA ALA A 150 7.08 -5.27 0.50
C ALA A 150 7.10 -6.35 -0.57
N LEU A 151 6.72 -5.99 -1.78
CA LEU A 151 6.72 -6.87 -2.95
C LEU A 151 7.88 -6.49 -3.85
N GLN A 152 8.89 -7.35 -3.93
CA GLN A 152 10.05 -7.15 -4.79
C GLN A 152 10.05 -8.14 -5.95
N ARG A 153 10.23 -7.61 -7.16
CA ARG A 153 10.47 -8.46 -8.32
C ARG A 153 11.95 -8.81 -8.40
N SER A 154 12.25 -10.09 -8.25
CA SER A 154 13.62 -10.58 -8.39
C SER A 154 14.11 -10.44 -9.84
N ALA A 155 15.39 -10.14 -10.02
CA ALA A 155 16.03 -10.25 -11.32
C ALA A 155 15.96 -11.71 -11.79
N ALA A 156 15.69 -11.93 -13.09
CA ALA A 156 15.71 -13.26 -13.65
C ALA A 156 17.09 -13.89 -13.39
N ARG A 157 17.09 -15.11 -12.84
CA ARG A 157 18.32 -15.89 -12.74
C ARG A 157 18.77 -16.27 -14.13
N SER A 158 19.90 -15.77 -14.51
CA SER A 158 20.58 -16.21 -15.74
C SER A 158 21.12 -17.63 -15.56
#